data_0ea3ee7a984d9c4a320ade1ac95ac51e
#
_entry.id   0ea3ee7a984d9c4a320ade1ac95ac51e
#
_cell.length_a   1.000
_cell.length_b   1.000
_cell.length_c   1.000
_cell.angle_alpha   90.00
_cell.angle_beta   90.00
_cell.angle_gamma   90.00
#
_symmetry.space_group_name_H-M   'P 1'
#
loop_
_entity.id
_entity.type
_entity.pdbx_description
1 polymer ?
#
loop_
_entity_poly.entity_id
_entity_poly.type
_entity_poly.pdbx_seq_one_letter_code
_entity_poly.pdbx_strand_id
1 'polypeptide(L)'
;MVVEQGSFTRAAAHLGVTTSTLSATIRRLEERIGVRLLHRTTRSVAPSEAGKRMMQRLAPALAALEDAVTDARTASAPAGRLRLNVSRIAAIHYLAPLLGGFMQRYPNVELDIVTDDALVDIVSSGFDAGIRLGEKLHQDMIAVRLSGDLEMKVVASPHYLAQAPQPRKPQDLLQHPCLTYRRPSDGSVYRWEFQRDGERYEIAVKGPIVVDEPAMLTPLALKGTGIAYQFAHQVDPWLETGQLVQLLKEWTPAFPGFYVYYPSRKQMASPLRAFIDYLLAVGGKSRPPELPSG
;
A
#
# COMPACT_ATOMS: atom_id res chain seq x y z
N MET A 1 5.41 -25.25 4.64
CA MET A 1 4.33 -26.14 5.18
C MET A 1 4.65 -26.73 6.56
N VAL A 2 5.61 -27.70 6.77
CA VAL A 2 5.89 -28.29 8.11
C VAL A 2 6.32 -27.22 9.13
N VAL A 3 7.18 -26.31 8.72
CA VAL A 3 7.68 -25.18 9.54
C VAL A 3 6.57 -24.17 9.82
N GLU A 4 5.78 -23.81 8.83
CA GLU A 4 4.64 -22.87 8.95
C GLU A 4 3.57 -23.40 9.91
N GLN A 5 3.27 -24.69 9.81
CA GLN A 5 2.30 -25.36 10.69
C GLN A 5 2.86 -25.71 12.07
N GLY A 6 4.19 -25.68 12.22
CA GLY A 6 4.88 -26.08 13.47
C GLY A 6 4.57 -27.54 13.91
N SER A 7 4.00 -28.36 12.99
CA SER A 7 3.51 -29.70 13.29
C SER A 7 3.49 -30.60 12.05
N PHE A 8 4.08 -31.80 12.15
CA PHE A 8 3.99 -32.80 11.11
C PHE A 8 2.56 -33.29 10.85
N THR A 9 1.78 -33.45 11.91
CA THR A 9 0.38 -33.92 11.80
C THR A 9 -0.48 -32.91 11.04
N ARG A 10 -0.40 -31.63 11.38
CA ARG A 10 -1.15 -30.59 10.68
C ARG A 10 -0.68 -30.40 9.24
N ALA A 11 0.61 -30.43 9.00
CA ALA A 11 1.17 -30.34 7.66
C ALA A 11 0.78 -31.54 6.79
N ALA A 12 0.79 -32.76 7.34
CA ALA A 12 0.39 -33.98 6.64
C ALA A 12 -1.11 -33.95 6.26
N ALA A 13 -1.97 -33.54 7.18
CA ALA A 13 -3.41 -33.37 6.91
C ALA A 13 -3.65 -32.34 5.79
N HIS A 14 -2.90 -31.23 5.80
CA HIS A 14 -3.00 -30.22 4.75
C HIS A 14 -2.52 -30.69 3.38
N LEU A 15 -1.50 -31.54 3.34
CA LEU A 15 -0.93 -32.12 2.11
C LEU A 15 -1.66 -33.39 1.62
N GLY A 16 -2.65 -33.88 2.35
CA GLY A 16 -3.37 -35.11 2.00
C GLY A 16 -2.51 -36.38 2.08
N VAL A 17 -1.48 -36.38 2.94
CA VAL A 17 -0.58 -37.53 3.13
C VAL A 17 -0.55 -37.96 4.59
N THR A 18 0.02 -39.16 4.87
CA THR A 18 0.19 -39.59 6.27
C THR A 18 1.39 -38.89 6.92
N THR A 19 1.35 -38.72 8.23
CA THR A 19 2.45 -38.13 9.02
C THR A 19 3.74 -38.93 8.86
N SER A 20 3.65 -40.28 8.76
CA SER A 20 4.79 -41.16 8.52
C SER A 20 5.43 -40.91 7.16
N THR A 21 4.63 -40.80 6.10
CA THR A 21 5.12 -40.49 4.73
C THR A 21 5.83 -39.16 4.69
N LEU A 22 5.23 -38.09 5.25
CA LEU A 22 5.83 -36.77 5.29
C LEU A 22 7.15 -36.75 6.06
N SER A 23 7.18 -37.43 7.23
CA SER A 23 8.38 -37.55 8.05
C SER A 23 9.50 -38.29 7.35
N ALA A 24 9.17 -39.39 6.66
CA ALA A 24 10.12 -40.18 5.90
C ALA A 24 10.69 -39.39 4.70
N THR A 25 9.83 -38.65 3.99
CA THR A 25 10.26 -37.80 2.85
C THR A 25 11.28 -36.75 3.27
N ILE A 26 11.01 -36.05 4.40
CA ILE A 26 11.95 -35.04 4.90
C ILE A 26 13.25 -35.68 5.39
N ARG A 27 13.18 -36.83 6.06
CA ARG A 27 14.37 -37.54 6.50
C ARG A 27 15.26 -37.96 5.31
N ARG A 28 14.70 -38.53 4.24
CA ARG A 28 15.43 -38.84 3.01
C ARG A 28 16.08 -37.63 2.36
N LEU A 29 15.39 -36.46 2.42
CA LEU A 29 15.96 -35.21 1.93
C LEU A 29 17.18 -34.80 2.77
N GLU A 30 17.05 -34.82 4.11
CA GLU A 30 18.15 -34.52 5.03
C GLU A 30 19.36 -35.47 4.85
N GLU A 31 19.10 -36.77 4.69
CA GLU A 31 20.12 -37.79 4.41
C GLU A 31 20.83 -37.52 3.07
N ARG A 32 20.07 -37.16 2.03
CA ARG A 32 20.63 -36.89 0.69
C ARG A 32 21.47 -35.61 0.64
N ILE A 33 21.10 -34.61 1.42
CA ILE A 33 21.82 -33.33 1.51
C ILE A 33 22.98 -33.41 2.53
N GLY A 34 22.93 -34.38 3.43
CA GLY A 34 23.92 -34.56 4.50
C GLY A 34 23.79 -33.55 5.65
N VAL A 35 22.66 -32.82 5.70
CA VAL A 35 22.44 -31.76 6.70
C VAL A 35 21.02 -31.82 7.26
N ARG A 36 20.88 -31.70 8.58
CA ARG A 36 19.56 -31.57 9.22
C ARG A 36 18.94 -30.21 8.89
N LEU A 37 17.71 -30.24 8.37
CA LEU A 37 16.94 -29.04 8.04
C LEU A 37 15.95 -28.65 9.15
N LEU A 38 15.52 -29.63 9.96
CA LEU A 38 14.54 -29.43 11.03
C LEU A 38 15.07 -29.90 12.39
N HIS A 39 14.88 -29.08 13.41
CA HIS A 39 14.91 -29.51 14.80
C HIS A 39 13.56 -30.09 15.18
N ARG A 40 13.55 -31.31 15.69
CA ARG A 40 12.32 -32.06 16.05
C ARG A 40 12.37 -32.37 17.54
N THR A 41 11.31 -31.99 18.25
CA THR A 41 11.03 -32.48 19.60
C THR A 41 9.69 -33.22 19.58
N THR A 42 9.32 -33.85 20.67
CA THR A 42 8.02 -34.52 20.78
C THR A 42 6.83 -33.53 20.76
N ARG A 43 7.11 -32.22 20.93
CA ARG A 43 6.07 -31.17 21.05
C ARG A 43 6.14 -30.09 19.97
N SER A 44 7.27 -29.96 19.27
CA SER A 44 7.47 -28.86 18.29
C SER A 44 8.42 -29.22 17.17
N VAL A 45 8.27 -28.52 16.06
CA VAL A 45 9.17 -28.58 14.91
C VAL A 45 9.59 -27.15 14.55
N ALA A 46 10.88 -26.94 14.44
CA ALA A 46 11.47 -25.65 14.05
C ALA A 46 12.56 -25.84 12.98
N PRO A 47 12.79 -24.88 12.08
CA PRO A 47 13.88 -25.00 11.10
C PRO A 47 15.25 -24.85 11.78
N SER A 48 16.22 -25.65 11.33
CA SER A 48 17.65 -25.42 11.65
C SER A 48 18.15 -24.18 10.90
N GLU A 49 19.33 -23.66 11.22
CA GLU A 49 19.95 -22.57 10.48
C GLU A 49 20.16 -22.91 8.99
N ALA A 50 20.51 -24.17 8.69
CA ALA A 50 20.59 -24.66 7.32
C ALA A 50 19.20 -24.70 6.65
N GLY A 51 18.17 -25.12 7.40
CA GLY A 51 16.78 -25.12 6.95
C GLY A 51 16.27 -23.72 6.65
N LYS A 52 16.54 -22.73 7.50
CA LYS A 52 16.15 -21.32 7.26
C LYS A 52 16.78 -20.77 5.98
N ARG A 53 18.12 -20.94 5.82
CA ARG A 53 18.83 -20.51 4.61
C ARG A 53 18.29 -21.18 3.36
N MET A 54 18.02 -22.47 3.42
CA MET A 54 17.45 -23.22 2.29
C MET A 54 16.06 -22.72 1.93
N MET A 55 15.18 -22.51 2.91
CA MET A 55 13.83 -21.96 2.69
C MET A 55 13.88 -20.58 2.04
N GLN A 56 14.72 -19.66 2.56
CA GLN A 56 14.88 -18.32 1.98
C GLN A 56 15.33 -18.35 0.52
N ARG A 57 16.20 -19.28 0.14
CA ARG A 57 16.68 -19.40 -1.25
C ARG A 57 15.72 -20.17 -2.16
N LEU A 58 14.97 -21.13 -1.63
CA LEU A 58 14.01 -21.90 -2.42
C LEU A 58 12.66 -21.22 -2.59
N ALA A 59 12.22 -20.37 -1.66
CA ALA A 59 10.93 -19.72 -1.75
C ALA A 59 10.74 -18.94 -3.07
N PRO A 60 11.70 -18.12 -3.55
CA PRO A 60 11.55 -17.45 -4.84
C PRO A 60 11.54 -18.43 -6.03
N ALA A 61 12.34 -19.51 -5.98
CA ALA A 61 12.40 -20.50 -7.05
C ALA A 61 11.13 -21.35 -7.14
N LEU A 62 10.53 -21.70 -6.00
CA LEU A 62 9.24 -22.40 -5.94
C LEU A 62 8.11 -21.50 -6.43
N ALA A 63 8.10 -20.23 -6.06
CA ALA A 63 7.14 -19.27 -6.59
C ALA A 63 7.27 -19.15 -8.13
N ALA A 64 8.48 -19.01 -8.65
CA ALA A 64 8.71 -18.96 -10.09
C ALA A 64 8.28 -20.26 -10.82
N LEU A 65 8.44 -21.43 -10.19
CA LEU A 65 7.97 -22.70 -10.72
C LEU A 65 6.43 -22.77 -10.73
N GLU A 66 5.79 -22.37 -9.66
CA GLU A 66 4.31 -22.28 -9.57
C GLU A 66 3.77 -21.31 -10.61
N ASP A 67 4.43 -20.19 -10.82
CA ASP A 67 4.10 -19.21 -11.85
C ASP A 67 4.23 -19.80 -13.25
N ALA A 68 5.35 -20.49 -13.55
CA ALA A 68 5.55 -21.15 -14.83
C ALA A 68 4.54 -22.28 -15.11
N VAL A 69 4.15 -23.06 -14.09
CA VAL A 69 3.09 -24.07 -14.20
C VAL A 69 1.71 -23.42 -14.39
N THR A 70 1.48 -22.28 -13.77
CA THR A 70 0.25 -21.48 -13.94
C THR A 70 0.20 -20.88 -15.35
N ASP A 71 1.31 -20.34 -15.84
CA ASP A 71 1.44 -19.84 -17.22
C ASP A 71 1.22 -20.92 -18.26
N ALA A 72 1.75 -22.12 -18.04
CA ALA A 72 1.53 -23.27 -18.91
C ALA A 72 0.07 -23.78 -18.91
N ARG A 73 -0.64 -23.61 -17.80
CA ARG A 73 -2.09 -23.92 -17.68
C ARG A 73 -2.98 -22.80 -18.26
N THR A 74 -2.50 -21.57 -18.25
CA THR A 74 -3.16 -20.39 -18.84
C THR A 74 -2.54 -20.07 -20.19
N ALA A 75 -2.57 -21.02 -21.13
CA ALA A 75 -2.16 -20.79 -22.52
C ALA A 75 -3.00 -19.75 -23.28
N SER A 76 -3.95 -19.10 -22.62
CA SER A 76 -4.68 -17.93 -23.10
C SER A 76 -4.18 -16.67 -22.41
N ALA A 77 -3.98 -15.59 -23.17
CA ALA A 77 -3.64 -14.27 -22.65
C ALA A 77 -4.59 -13.88 -21.49
N PRO A 78 -4.09 -13.20 -20.42
CA PRO A 78 -4.95 -12.76 -19.34
C PRO A 78 -6.17 -12.04 -19.86
N ALA A 79 -7.35 -12.52 -19.45
CA ALA A 79 -8.65 -12.00 -19.92
C ALA A 79 -9.67 -12.02 -18.79
N GLY A 80 -10.66 -11.14 -18.88
CA GLY A 80 -11.76 -11.04 -17.93
C GLY A 80 -11.72 -9.73 -17.13
N ARG A 81 -12.67 -9.60 -16.20
CA ARG A 81 -12.86 -8.38 -15.42
C ARG A 81 -11.99 -8.37 -14.16
N LEU A 82 -11.36 -7.25 -13.90
CA LEU A 82 -10.62 -6.94 -12.67
C LEU A 82 -11.28 -5.76 -11.95
N ARG A 83 -11.85 -6.01 -10.78
CA ARG A 83 -12.53 -4.99 -9.97
C ARG A 83 -11.63 -4.48 -8.87
N LEU A 84 -11.36 -3.19 -8.87
CA LEU A 84 -10.48 -2.53 -7.89
C LEU A 84 -11.25 -1.50 -7.06
N ASN A 85 -11.04 -1.51 -5.74
CA ASN A 85 -11.48 -0.44 -4.86
C ASN A 85 -10.27 0.43 -4.48
N VAL A 86 -10.28 1.70 -4.85
CA VAL A 86 -9.08 2.55 -4.82
C VAL A 86 -9.38 3.86 -4.09
N SER A 87 -8.50 4.32 -3.18
CA SER A 87 -8.64 5.69 -2.66
C SER A 87 -8.49 6.70 -3.80
N ARG A 88 -9.25 7.79 -3.74
CA ARG A 88 -9.33 8.80 -4.82
C ARG A 88 -7.96 9.34 -5.22
N ILE A 89 -7.14 9.69 -4.24
CA ILE A 89 -5.77 10.19 -4.46
C ILE A 89 -4.89 9.13 -5.13
N ALA A 90 -4.95 7.88 -4.65
CA ALA A 90 -4.20 6.79 -5.26
C ALA A 90 -4.63 6.52 -6.71
N ALA A 91 -5.93 6.60 -6.99
CA ALA A 91 -6.46 6.38 -8.33
C ALA A 91 -5.91 7.41 -9.33
N ILE A 92 -5.97 8.69 -8.98
CA ILE A 92 -5.60 9.79 -9.89
C ILE A 92 -4.09 9.89 -10.07
N HIS A 93 -3.32 9.88 -8.96
CA HIS A 93 -1.91 10.26 -9.00
C HIS A 93 -0.95 9.07 -9.14
N TYR A 94 -1.37 7.85 -8.78
CA TYR A 94 -0.49 6.67 -8.74
C TYR A 94 -0.95 5.54 -9.64
N LEU A 95 -2.26 5.30 -9.76
CA LEU A 95 -2.77 4.22 -10.58
C LEU A 95 -2.99 4.64 -12.04
N ALA A 96 -3.72 5.73 -12.28
CA ALA A 96 -4.09 6.17 -13.63
C ALA A 96 -2.88 6.32 -14.59
N PRO A 97 -1.72 6.84 -14.18
CA PRO A 97 -0.54 6.92 -15.04
C PRO A 97 -0.02 5.57 -15.53
N LEU A 98 -0.31 4.48 -14.81
CA LEU A 98 0.15 3.12 -15.14
C LEU A 98 -0.83 2.37 -16.04
N LEU A 99 -2.11 2.78 -16.07
CA LEU A 99 -3.17 2.02 -16.74
C LEU A 99 -2.98 1.96 -18.26
N GLY A 100 -2.47 3.01 -18.89
CA GLY A 100 -2.24 3.02 -20.34
C GLY A 100 -1.31 1.89 -20.79
N GLY A 101 -0.17 1.72 -20.11
CA GLY A 101 0.78 0.65 -20.39
C GLY A 101 0.22 -0.74 -20.03
N PHE A 102 -0.55 -0.83 -18.94
CA PHE A 102 -1.20 -2.08 -18.57
C PHE A 102 -2.20 -2.54 -19.63
N MET A 103 -3.07 -1.67 -20.09
CA MET A 103 -4.09 -2.00 -21.12
C MET A 103 -3.47 -2.35 -22.48
N GLN A 104 -2.33 -1.71 -22.84
CA GLN A 104 -1.60 -2.09 -24.06
C GLN A 104 -1.03 -3.51 -23.94
N ARG A 105 -0.55 -3.90 -22.79
CA ARG A 105 0.04 -5.22 -22.54
C ARG A 105 -1.02 -6.32 -22.38
N TYR A 106 -2.17 -5.99 -21.82
CA TYR A 106 -3.25 -6.94 -21.51
C TYR A 106 -4.61 -6.46 -22.06
N PRO A 107 -4.78 -6.43 -23.40
CA PRO A 107 -5.95 -5.83 -24.03
C PRO A 107 -7.28 -6.56 -23.77
N ASN A 108 -7.21 -7.81 -23.30
CA ASN A 108 -8.39 -8.62 -23.00
C ASN A 108 -8.83 -8.51 -21.51
N VAL A 109 -8.17 -7.68 -20.71
CA VAL A 109 -8.57 -7.41 -19.32
C VAL A 109 -9.49 -6.18 -19.31
N GLU A 110 -10.66 -6.33 -18.71
CA GLU A 110 -11.58 -5.21 -18.40
C GLU A 110 -11.31 -4.71 -16.98
N LEU A 111 -10.99 -3.42 -16.84
CA LEU A 111 -10.80 -2.79 -15.52
C LEU A 111 -12.10 -2.12 -15.07
N ASP A 112 -12.56 -2.48 -13.86
CA ASP A 112 -13.65 -1.83 -13.15
C ASP A 112 -13.08 -1.18 -11.88
N ILE A 113 -12.89 0.14 -11.88
CA ILE A 113 -12.27 0.89 -10.82
C ILE A 113 -13.31 1.75 -10.11
N VAL A 114 -13.54 1.42 -8.84
CA VAL A 114 -14.40 2.20 -7.95
C VAL A 114 -13.53 3.02 -7.03
N THR A 115 -13.69 4.35 -7.07
CA THR A 115 -12.98 5.24 -6.15
C THR A 115 -13.82 5.49 -4.91
N ASP A 116 -13.28 5.12 -3.75
CA ASP A 116 -13.90 5.34 -2.46
C ASP A 116 -12.81 5.52 -1.40
N ASP A 117 -12.92 6.53 -0.54
CA ASP A 117 -11.98 6.77 0.55
C ASP A 117 -12.42 6.10 1.86
N ALA A 118 -13.61 5.50 1.91
CA ALA A 118 -14.03 4.66 3.02
C ALA A 118 -13.29 3.32 3.04
N LEU A 119 -13.07 2.78 4.23
CA LEU A 119 -12.55 1.41 4.38
C LEU A 119 -13.69 0.43 4.08
N VAL A 120 -13.56 -0.27 2.98
CA VAL A 120 -14.52 -1.28 2.52
C VAL A 120 -13.90 -2.66 2.68
N ASP A 121 -14.69 -3.62 3.18
CA ASP A 121 -14.30 -5.03 3.06
C ASP A 121 -14.38 -5.45 1.60
N ILE A 122 -13.18 -5.56 0.98
CA ILE A 122 -13.08 -5.85 -0.46
C ILE A 122 -13.66 -7.22 -0.82
N VAL A 123 -13.59 -8.20 0.10
CA VAL A 123 -14.07 -9.56 -0.15
C VAL A 123 -15.59 -9.60 -0.19
N SER A 124 -16.24 -9.07 0.83
CA SER A 124 -17.71 -9.06 0.91
C SER A 124 -18.35 -8.14 -0.16
N SER A 125 -17.61 -7.11 -0.60
CA SER A 125 -18.05 -6.16 -1.63
C SER A 125 -17.73 -6.62 -3.07
N GLY A 126 -17.10 -7.79 -3.23
CA GLY A 126 -16.84 -8.40 -4.54
C GLY A 126 -15.75 -7.69 -5.35
N PHE A 127 -14.78 -7.06 -4.69
CA PHE A 127 -13.57 -6.55 -5.31
C PHE A 127 -12.46 -7.60 -5.30
N ASP A 128 -11.62 -7.61 -6.33
CA ASP A 128 -10.48 -8.51 -6.44
C ASP A 128 -9.27 -7.98 -5.64
N ALA A 129 -9.10 -6.65 -5.61
CA ALA A 129 -8.06 -5.98 -4.82
C ALA A 129 -8.49 -4.57 -4.39
N GLY A 130 -7.80 -4.03 -3.40
CA GLY A 130 -7.93 -2.65 -2.97
C GLY A 130 -6.59 -1.90 -3.04
N ILE A 131 -6.64 -0.54 -3.09
CA ILE A 131 -5.45 0.30 -3.00
C ILE A 131 -5.64 1.32 -1.90
N ARG A 132 -4.76 1.26 -0.87
CA ARG A 132 -4.80 2.11 0.33
C ARG A 132 -3.40 2.44 0.81
N LEU A 133 -3.30 3.41 1.74
CA LEU A 133 -2.09 3.65 2.51
C LEU A 133 -1.72 2.41 3.34
N GLY A 134 -0.42 2.12 3.44
CA GLY A 134 0.08 0.91 4.11
C GLY A 134 -0.30 0.78 5.58
N GLU A 135 -0.58 1.89 6.26
CA GLU A 135 -0.98 1.91 7.67
C GLU A 135 -2.40 1.34 7.93
N LYS A 136 -3.20 1.13 6.87
CA LYS A 136 -4.62 0.73 6.94
C LYS A 136 -4.87 -0.70 6.46
N LEU A 137 -3.83 -1.54 6.34
CA LEU A 137 -3.97 -2.88 5.80
C LEU A 137 -4.28 -3.90 6.89
N HIS A 138 -5.18 -4.86 6.60
CA HIS A 138 -5.49 -5.99 7.48
C HIS A 138 -4.38 -7.04 7.42
N GLN A 139 -4.11 -7.71 8.56
CA GLN A 139 -3.02 -8.69 8.71
C GLN A 139 -3.16 -9.94 7.82
N ASP A 140 -4.36 -10.26 7.35
CA ASP A 140 -4.66 -11.44 6.53
C ASP A 140 -4.58 -11.17 5.02
N MET A 141 -4.14 -9.98 4.61
CA MET A 141 -4.03 -9.57 3.22
C MET A 141 -2.58 -9.62 2.73
N ILE A 142 -2.41 -9.97 1.46
CA ILE A 142 -1.13 -9.76 0.77
C ILE A 142 -1.09 -8.31 0.31
N ALA A 143 0.04 -7.64 0.54
CA ALA A 143 0.24 -6.26 0.15
C ALA A 143 1.45 -6.11 -0.78
N VAL A 144 1.25 -5.43 -1.91
CA VAL A 144 2.28 -5.08 -2.89
C VAL A 144 2.39 -3.58 -2.97
N ARG A 145 3.59 -3.05 -2.82
CA ARG A 145 3.84 -1.60 -2.83
C ARG A 145 3.57 -1.01 -4.21
N LEU A 146 2.74 0.04 -4.25
CA LEU A 146 2.39 0.77 -5.47
C LEU A 146 3.20 2.07 -5.60
N SER A 147 3.46 2.77 -4.50
CA SER A 147 4.19 4.05 -4.51
C SER A 147 5.40 4.05 -3.58
N GLY A 148 6.32 5.01 -3.76
CA GLY A 148 7.33 5.37 -2.78
C GLY A 148 6.71 5.86 -1.45
N ASP A 149 7.57 6.32 -0.54
CA ASP A 149 7.11 7.04 0.66
C ASP A 149 6.45 8.35 0.27
N LEU A 150 5.49 8.78 1.06
CA LEU A 150 4.70 9.98 0.86
C LEU A 150 5.00 11.00 1.95
N GLU A 151 4.78 12.26 1.63
CA GLU A 151 4.82 13.35 2.60
C GLU A 151 3.51 14.13 2.58
N MET A 152 3.10 14.58 3.77
CA MET A 152 2.11 15.64 3.91
C MET A 152 2.82 16.96 4.16
N LYS A 153 2.30 18.06 3.63
CA LYS A 153 2.85 19.40 3.82
C LYS A 153 1.79 20.36 4.37
N VAL A 154 2.16 21.11 5.38
CA VAL A 154 1.37 22.25 5.87
C VAL A 154 1.73 23.43 5.01
N VAL A 155 0.75 24.07 4.37
CA VAL A 155 0.98 25.15 3.41
C VAL A 155 0.02 26.32 3.62
N ALA A 156 0.51 27.52 3.31
CA ALA A 156 -0.30 28.73 3.24
C ALA A 156 0.22 29.65 2.15
N SER A 157 -0.62 30.56 1.62
CA SER A 157 -0.14 31.57 0.68
C SER A 157 0.65 32.69 1.40
N PRO A 158 1.61 33.35 0.71
CA PRO A 158 2.30 34.52 1.23
C PRO A 158 1.31 35.63 1.65
N HIS A 159 0.21 35.79 0.91
CA HIS A 159 -0.84 36.77 1.24
C HIS A 159 -1.45 36.51 2.63
N TYR A 160 -1.77 35.26 2.96
CA TYR A 160 -2.27 34.90 4.29
C TYR A 160 -1.21 35.16 5.37
N LEU A 161 0.04 34.77 5.14
CA LEU A 161 1.14 34.92 6.10
C LEU A 161 1.55 36.37 6.36
N ALA A 162 1.24 37.30 5.44
CA ALA A 162 1.46 38.72 5.66
C ALA A 162 0.49 39.32 6.70
N GLN A 163 -0.63 38.62 7.01
CA GLN A 163 -1.68 39.09 7.90
C GLN A 163 -1.80 38.28 9.21
N ALA A 164 -1.04 37.20 9.34
CA ALA A 164 -1.09 36.31 10.48
C ALA A 164 0.33 35.86 10.90
N PRO A 165 0.58 35.64 12.20
CA PRO A 165 1.86 35.11 12.65
C PRO A 165 2.13 33.73 12.05
N GLN A 166 3.39 33.45 11.69
CA GLN A 166 3.74 32.13 11.16
C GLN A 166 3.79 31.09 12.29
N PRO A 167 3.06 29.96 12.19
CA PRO A 167 3.11 28.89 13.17
C PRO A 167 4.49 28.23 13.21
N ARG A 168 5.02 27.97 14.40
CA ARG A 168 6.34 27.38 14.65
C ARG A 168 6.25 25.95 15.17
N LYS A 169 5.12 25.56 15.72
CA LYS A 169 4.81 24.21 16.22
C LYS A 169 3.34 23.85 15.89
N PRO A 170 2.98 22.57 15.84
CA PRO A 170 1.62 22.14 15.49
C PRO A 170 0.51 22.78 16.34
N GLN A 171 0.76 23.02 17.63
CA GLN A 171 -0.22 23.64 18.53
C GLN A 171 -0.60 25.07 18.12
N ASP A 172 0.30 25.80 17.47
CA ASP A 172 0.04 27.16 17.01
C ASP A 172 -1.08 27.18 15.95
N LEU A 173 -1.31 26.07 15.22
CA LEU A 173 -2.40 25.92 14.25
C LEU A 173 -3.79 26.10 14.86
N LEU A 174 -3.94 25.91 16.16
CA LEU A 174 -5.21 26.17 16.87
C LEU A 174 -5.63 27.65 16.85
N GLN A 175 -4.70 28.56 16.55
CA GLN A 175 -4.93 30.01 16.44
C GLN A 175 -5.14 30.47 14.99
N HIS A 176 -5.13 29.52 14.02
CA HIS A 176 -5.24 29.82 12.61
C HIS A 176 -6.52 29.23 11.99
N PRO A 177 -7.13 29.90 11.01
CA PRO A 177 -8.13 29.27 10.16
C PRO A 177 -7.50 28.17 9.33
N CYS A 178 -7.82 26.91 9.65
CA CYS A 178 -7.33 25.74 8.93
C CYS A 178 -8.41 25.19 8.00
N LEU A 179 -8.00 24.83 6.78
CA LEU A 179 -8.86 24.23 5.78
C LEU A 179 -8.91 22.72 6.04
N THR A 180 -10.07 22.21 6.44
CA THR A 180 -10.19 20.87 6.99
C THR A 180 -10.90 19.90 6.05
N TYR A 181 -10.59 18.62 6.22
CA TYR A 181 -11.15 17.51 5.43
C TYR A 181 -12.06 16.64 6.31
N ARG A 182 -13.23 16.28 5.78
CA ARG A 182 -14.17 15.34 6.40
C ARG A 182 -13.95 13.94 5.85
N ARG A 183 -13.67 12.98 6.71
CA ARG A 183 -13.50 11.57 6.32
C ARG A 183 -14.84 10.99 5.88
N PRO A 184 -14.94 10.37 4.69
CA PRO A 184 -16.17 9.72 4.26
C PRO A 184 -16.53 8.49 5.10
N SER A 185 -15.54 7.83 5.71
CA SER A 185 -15.73 6.58 6.46
C SER A 185 -16.59 6.71 7.71
N ASP A 186 -16.46 7.82 8.43
CA ASP A 186 -17.10 8.04 9.73
C ASP A 186 -17.67 9.45 9.91
N GLY A 187 -17.55 10.29 8.89
CA GLY A 187 -18.00 11.69 8.93
C GLY A 187 -17.19 12.60 9.85
N SER A 188 -16.13 12.11 10.47
CA SER A 188 -15.27 12.90 11.36
C SER A 188 -14.40 13.88 10.56
N VAL A 189 -14.05 15.01 11.17
CA VAL A 189 -13.04 15.92 10.63
C VAL A 189 -11.65 15.32 10.89
N TYR A 190 -10.83 15.26 9.83
CA TYR A 190 -9.48 14.72 9.92
C TYR A 190 -8.63 15.54 10.89
N ARG A 191 -8.07 14.86 11.88
CA ARG A 191 -7.09 15.44 12.80
C ARG A 191 -5.74 15.41 12.11
N TRP A 192 -5.03 16.55 12.08
CA TRP A 192 -3.74 16.62 11.41
C TRP A 192 -2.68 15.89 12.23
N GLU A 193 -1.94 15.01 11.56
CA GLU A 193 -0.95 14.13 12.17
C GLU A 193 0.44 14.70 11.97
N PHE A 194 1.20 14.81 13.04
CA PHE A 194 2.56 15.32 13.06
C PHE A 194 3.46 14.33 13.78
N GLN A 195 4.74 14.34 13.44
CA GLN A 195 5.74 13.54 14.13
C GLN A 195 7.05 14.32 14.22
N ARG A 196 7.69 14.30 15.39
CA ARG A 196 9.03 14.84 15.58
C ARG A 196 9.75 14.05 16.68
N ASP A 197 11.02 13.77 16.49
CA ASP A 197 11.87 13.05 17.46
C ASP A 197 11.29 11.69 17.94
N GLY A 198 10.55 11.01 17.03
CA GLY A 198 9.87 9.74 17.30
C GLY A 198 8.51 9.86 17.99
N GLU A 199 8.13 11.02 18.46
CA GLU A 199 6.82 11.29 19.07
C GLU A 199 5.78 11.70 18.02
N ARG A 200 4.57 11.13 18.15
CA ARG A 200 3.42 11.44 17.27
C ARG A 200 2.45 12.38 17.97
N TYR A 201 1.92 13.32 17.21
CA TYR A 201 0.96 14.33 17.69
C TYR A 201 -0.24 14.38 16.74
N GLU A 202 -1.43 14.52 17.29
CA GLU A 202 -2.63 14.79 16.52
C GLU A 202 -3.24 16.12 16.96
N ILE A 203 -3.50 17.01 16.02
CA ILE A 203 -4.09 18.30 16.28
C ILE A 203 -5.50 18.37 15.64
N ALA A 204 -6.51 18.61 16.47
CA ALA A 204 -7.88 18.88 16.02
C ALA A 204 -7.99 20.34 15.60
N VAL A 205 -7.48 20.69 14.43
CA VAL A 205 -7.55 22.04 13.87
C VAL A 205 -9.00 22.43 13.55
N LYS A 206 -9.26 23.74 13.49
CA LYS A 206 -10.56 24.29 13.14
C LYS A 206 -10.42 25.38 12.09
N GLY A 207 -11.49 25.60 11.33
CA GLY A 207 -11.52 26.69 10.36
C GLY A 207 -12.89 26.86 9.72
N PRO A 208 -13.02 27.86 8.84
CA PRO A 208 -14.30 28.25 8.26
C PRO A 208 -14.82 27.25 7.22
N ILE A 209 -13.96 26.36 6.72
CA ILE A 209 -14.28 25.45 5.61
C ILE A 209 -13.89 24.01 5.98
N VAL A 210 -14.87 23.12 5.84
CA VAL A 210 -14.71 21.66 5.94
C VAL A 210 -15.20 21.07 4.62
N VAL A 211 -14.33 20.35 3.91
CA VAL A 211 -14.66 19.70 2.64
C VAL A 211 -14.59 18.17 2.76
N ASP A 212 -15.27 17.46 1.89
CA ASP A 212 -15.13 16.02 1.68
C ASP A 212 -14.32 15.68 0.39
N GLU A 213 -13.95 16.73 -0.37
CA GLU A 213 -13.09 16.64 -1.55
C GLU A 213 -11.75 17.35 -1.29
N PRO A 214 -10.66 16.61 -0.98
CA PRO A 214 -9.36 17.21 -0.63
C PRO A 214 -8.77 18.09 -1.73
N ALA A 215 -9.11 17.88 -3.00
CA ALA A 215 -8.62 18.70 -4.10
C ALA A 215 -9.03 20.17 -4.02
N MET A 216 -10.07 20.49 -3.25
CA MET A 216 -10.51 21.90 -3.00
C MET A 216 -9.54 22.65 -2.09
N LEU A 217 -8.77 21.98 -1.24
CA LEU A 217 -7.98 22.65 -0.20
C LEU A 217 -6.82 23.46 -0.76
N THR A 218 -6.13 22.97 -1.80
CA THR A 218 -5.02 23.71 -2.44
C THR A 218 -5.48 25.02 -3.09
N PRO A 219 -6.54 25.05 -3.93
CA PRO A 219 -7.09 26.32 -4.45
C PRO A 219 -7.50 27.32 -3.38
N LEU A 220 -8.09 26.85 -2.27
CA LEU A 220 -8.48 27.71 -1.16
C LEU A 220 -7.26 28.31 -0.44
N ALA A 221 -6.21 27.51 -0.21
CA ALA A 221 -4.97 27.99 0.38
C ALA A 221 -4.29 29.05 -0.49
N LEU A 222 -4.23 28.85 -1.81
CA LEU A 222 -3.70 29.81 -2.79
C LEU A 222 -4.43 31.17 -2.74
N LYS A 223 -5.73 31.15 -2.44
CA LYS A 223 -6.54 32.39 -2.28
C LYS A 223 -6.38 33.04 -0.91
N GLY A 224 -5.53 32.49 -0.02
CA GLY A 224 -5.28 33.06 1.30
C GLY A 224 -6.40 32.80 2.32
N THR A 225 -7.26 31.82 2.09
CA THR A 225 -8.40 31.53 2.98
C THR A 225 -7.96 30.94 4.32
N GLY A 226 -6.75 30.36 4.38
CA GLY A 226 -6.20 29.73 5.58
C GLY A 226 -5.06 28.78 5.29
N ILE A 227 -4.71 27.96 6.29
CA ILE A 227 -3.65 26.95 6.22
C ILE A 227 -4.25 25.62 5.78
N ALA A 228 -3.60 24.94 4.83
CA ALA A 228 -3.98 23.61 4.36
C ALA A 228 -2.92 22.56 4.73
N TYR A 229 -3.35 21.29 4.81
CA TYR A 229 -2.49 20.12 5.03
C TYR A 229 -2.75 19.12 3.91
N GLN A 230 -1.78 18.98 2.99
CA GLN A 230 -1.96 18.30 1.73
C GLN A 230 -0.78 17.38 1.41
N PHE A 231 -1.00 16.40 0.56
CA PHE A 231 0.11 15.60 0.02
C PHE A 231 1.09 16.46 -0.78
N ALA A 232 2.37 16.17 -0.65
CA ALA A 232 3.45 16.91 -1.30
C ALA A 232 3.18 17.13 -2.80
N HIS A 233 2.84 16.07 -3.55
CA HIS A 233 2.58 16.14 -4.98
C HIS A 233 1.44 17.10 -5.39
N GLN A 234 0.54 17.44 -4.48
CA GLN A 234 -0.57 18.38 -4.74
C GLN A 234 -0.16 19.84 -4.57
N VAL A 235 0.92 20.11 -3.84
CA VAL A 235 1.35 21.47 -3.47
C VAL A 235 2.75 21.83 -3.95
N ASP A 236 3.58 20.87 -4.33
CA ASP A 236 4.97 21.11 -4.77
C ASP A 236 5.07 22.11 -5.92
N PRO A 237 4.26 22.07 -6.99
CA PRO A 237 4.33 23.05 -8.06
C PRO A 237 4.10 24.50 -7.58
N TRP A 238 3.24 24.67 -6.57
CA TRP A 238 2.93 25.97 -5.99
C TRP A 238 3.98 26.45 -4.97
N LEU A 239 4.67 25.50 -4.34
CA LEU A 239 5.84 25.79 -3.49
C LEU A 239 7.03 26.23 -4.35
N GLU A 240 7.29 25.56 -5.47
CA GLU A 240 8.36 25.90 -6.43
C GLU A 240 8.17 27.29 -7.04
N THR A 241 6.93 27.67 -7.32
CA THR A 241 6.59 29.01 -7.87
C THR A 241 6.42 30.09 -6.79
N GLY A 242 6.57 29.74 -5.50
CA GLY A 242 6.42 30.67 -4.37
C GLY A 242 4.98 31.15 -4.11
N GLN A 243 3.98 30.55 -4.76
CA GLN A 243 2.57 30.85 -4.53
C GLN A 243 2.05 30.25 -3.22
N LEU A 244 2.70 29.20 -2.74
CA LEU A 244 2.53 28.65 -1.39
C LEU A 244 3.88 28.65 -0.67
N VAL A 245 3.82 28.66 0.66
CA VAL A 245 4.96 28.53 1.57
C VAL A 245 4.72 27.33 2.45
N GLN A 246 5.72 26.44 2.56
CA GLN A 246 5.66 25.31 3.48
C GLN A 246 5.94 25.76 4.91
N LEU A 247 5.11 25.29 5.83
CA LEU A 247 5.17 25.52 7.26
C LEU A 247 5.47 24.19 7.97
N LEU A 248 6.04 24.23 9.17
CA LEU A 248 6.22 23.09 10.06
C LEU A 248 6.90 21.88 9.38
N LYS A 249 7.85 22.13 8.47
CA LYS A 249 8.52 21.07 7.68
C LYS A 249 9.13 19.96 8.54
N GLU A 250 9.70 20.32 9.69
CA GLU A 250 10.34 19.37 10.61
C GLU A 250 9.35 18.44 11.34
N TRP A 251 8.05 18.70 11.21
CA TRP A 251 6.97 17.98 11.88
C TRP A 251 6.22 17.00 10.96
N THR A 252 6.53 16.99 9.67
CA THR A 252 5.84 16.18 8.66
C THR A 252 6.81 15.25 7.94
N PRO A 253 7.38 14.23 8.65
CA PRO A 253 8.26 13.26 8.02
C PRO A 253 7.52 12.41 6.99
N ALA A 254 8.28 11.79 6.08
CA ALA A 254 7.75 10.82 5.13
C ALA A 254 7.18 9.59 5.85
N PHE A 255 6.16 8.99 5.25
CA PHE A 255 5.47 7.80 5.74
C PHE A 255 5.20 6.80 4.60
N PRO A 256 4.91 5.51 4.92
CA PRO A 256 4.65 4.49 3.90
C PRO A 256 3.54 4.90 2.94
N GLY A 257 3.82 4.73 1.63
CA GLY A 257 2.91 5.11 0.58
C GLY A 257 1.73 4.16 0.36
N PHE A 258 1.24 4.10 -0.88
CA PHE A 258 0.12 3.25 -1.26
C PHE A 258 0.57 1.82 -1.56
N TYR A 259 -0.33 0.89 -1.23
CA TYR A 259 -0.18 -0.54 -1.49
C TYR A 259 -1.44 -1.08 -2.17
N VAL A 260 -1.23 -1.99 -3.12
CA VAL A 260 -2.29 -2.88 -3.59
C VAL A 260 -2.39 -4.02 -2.60
N TYR A 261 -3.57 -4.28 -2.07
CA TYR A 261 -3.83 -5.37 -1.13
C TYR A 261 -4.95 -6.27 -1.64
N TYR A 262 -4.82 -7.56 -1.41
CA TYR A 262 -5.78 -8.56 -1.85
C TYR A 262 -5.74 -9.78 -0.91
N PRO A 263 -6.84 -10.56 -0.85
CA PRO A 263 -6.91 -11.72 0.03
C PRO A 263 -5.94 -12.81 -0.42
N SER A 264 -5.26 -13.43 0.55
CA SER A 264 -4.41 -14.60 0.29
C SER A 264 -5.28 -15.79 -0.14
N ARG A 265 -5.45 -16.00 -1.45
CA ARG A 265 -6.13 -17.16 -2.02
C ARG A 265 -5.10 -18.07 -2.68
N LYS A 266 -5.31 -19.40 -2.58
CA LYS A 266 -4.46 -20.40 -3.23
C LYS A 266 -4.45 -20.29 -4.77
N GLN A 267 -5.50 -19.66 -5.36
CA GLN A 267 -5.62 -19.42 -6.79
C GLN A 267 -6.03 -17.97 -7.01
N MET A 268 -5.09 -17.17 -7.50
CA MET A 268 -5.34 -15.79 -7.93
C MET A 268 -5.93 -15.80 -9.34
N ALA A 269 -6.97 -14.98 -9.59
CA ALA A 269 -7.52 -14.81 -10.91
C ALA A 269 -6.49 -14.23 -11.89
N SER A 270 -6.48 -14.72 -13.13
CA SER A 270 -5.51 -14.33 -14.17
C SER A 270 -5.40 -12.81 -14.37
N PRO A 271 -6.49 -12.01 -14.41
CA PRO A 271 -6.38 -10.55 -14.51
C PRO A 271 -5.68 -9.90 -13.31
N LEU A 272 -5.95 -10.38 -12.09
CA LEU A 272 -5.30 -9.83 -10.90
C LEU A 272 -3.81 -10.17 -10.87
N ARG A 273 -3.43 -11.40 -11.25
CA ARG A 273 -2.03 -11.80 -11.39
C ARG A 273 -1.29 -10.90 -12.38
N ALA A 274 -1.84 -10.75 -13.59
CA ALA A 274 -1.28 -9.89 -14.61
C ALA A 274 -1.09 -8.45 -14.14
N PHE A 275 -2.04 -7.94 -13.36
CA PHE A 275 -1.98 -6.60 -12.79
C PHE A 275 -0.85 -6.47 -11.76
N ILE A 276 -0.73 -7.41 -10.82
CA ILE A 276 0.34 -7.42 -9.82
C ILE A 276 1.71 -7.55 -10.48
N ASP A 277 1.89 -8.48 -11.43
CA ASP A 277 3.15 -8.70 -12.14
C ASP A 277 3.55 -7.45 -12.93
N TYR A 278 2.58 -6.77 -13.55
CA TYR A 278 2.81 -5.50 -14.23
C TYR A 278 3.29 -4.42 -13.25
N LEU A 279 2.63 -4.26 -12.11
CA LEU A 279 3.02 -3.29 -11.11
C LEU A 279 4.42 -3.55 -10.55
N LEU A 280 4.78 -4.80 -10.29
CA LEU A 280 6.11 -5.18 -9.83
C LEU A 280 7.18 -4.89 -10.90
N ALA A 281 6.87 -5.09 -12.18
CA ALA A 281 7.78 -4.81 -13.29
C ALA A 281 8.01 -3.31 -13.51
N VAL A 282 6.99 -2.46 -13.27
CA VAL A 282 7.03 -1.01 -13.51
C VAL A 282 7.35 -0.24 -12.24
N GLY A 283 6.89 -0.71 -11.07
CA GLY A 283 6.99 -0.03 -9.78
C GLY A 283 8.42 0.10 -9.24
N GLY A 284 9.37 -0.74 -9.65
CA GLY A 284 10.79 -0.57 -9.34
C GLY A 284 11.43 0.67 -9.98
N LYS A 285 10.70 1.43 -10.81
CA LYS A 285 11.17 2.61 -11.55
C LYS A 285 10.35 3.89 -11.28
N SER A 286 9.33 3.85 -10.45
CA SER A 286 8.40 4.98 -10.32
C SER A 286 8.93 6.08 -9.40
N ARG A 287 9.62 7.04 -9.99
CA ARG A 287 9.54 8.45 -9.59
C ARG A 287 8.09 8.91 -9.87
N PRO A 288 7.47 9.75 -9.01
CA PRO A 288 6.14 10.30 -9.35
C PRO A 288 6.20 10.97 -10.73
N PRO A 289 5.20 10.77 -11.60
CA PRO A 289 5.17 11.39 -12.90
C PRO A 289 5.18 12.92 -12.73
N GLU A 290 6.05 13.60 -13.45
CA GLU A 290 5.98 15.04 -13.64
C GLU A 290 4.61 15.36 -14.28
N LEU A 291 3.84 16.23 -13.64
CA LEU A 291 2.59 16.70 -14.22
C LEU A 291 2.88 17.47 -15.50
N PRO A 292 2.12 17.28 -16.58
CA PRO A 292 2.28 18.10 -17.78
C PRO A 292 2.05 19.57 -17.41
N SER A 293 3.04 20.38 -17.72
CA SER A 293 2.94 21.83 -17.69
C SER A 293 1.84 22.28 -18.66
N GLY A 294 0.71 22.71 -18.10
CA GLY A 294 -0.38 23.34 -18.82
C GLY A 294 -0.32 24.85 -18.70
#